data_18384b7ce9aa75934e3ee4fb951daa42
#
_entry.id   18384b7ce9aa75934e3ee4fb951daa42
#
_cell.length_a   1.000
_cell.length_b   1.000
_cell.length_c   1.000
_cell.angle_alpha   90.00
_cell.angle_beta   90.00
_cell.angle_gamma   90.00
#
_symmetry.space_group_name_H-M   'P 1'
#
loop_
_entity.id
_entity.type
_entity.pdbx_description
1 polymer ?
#
loop_
_entity_poly.entity_id
_entity_poly.type
_entity_poly.pdbx_seq_one_letter_code
_entity_poly.pdbx_strand_id
1 'polypeptide(L)'
;MNKLISILIPIFLVAAALRLAAQAPLSPEQPCPMHASHMGADAHHAIVESHGDHAMGFPHDKTTHHFRLAESGGSIEVTANDAKDSVNIDAIRTHLEHISKAFSSGDYSTPMLVHDMIPPGATTMKLLKEKIHFKYHVVDNGGQVSIESNDPIALAAIHDFLRFQITDHGTGDPINLDAGK
;
A
#
# COMPACT_ATOMS: atom_id res chain seq x y z
N MET A 1 -61.46 2.70 62.80
CA MET A 1 -61.69 1.25 62.51
C MET A 1 -60.71 0.85 61.42
N ASN A 2 -59.52 0.47 61.83
CA ASN A 2 -58.43 0.08 60.91
C ASN A 2 -58.24 -1.42 60.98
N LYS A 3 -58.46 -2.08 59.89
CA LYS A 3 -58.20 -3.53 59.76
C LYS A 3 -56.75 -3.71 59.23
N LEU A 4 -55.87 -4.23 60.09
CA LEU A 4 -54.56 -4.70 59.72
C LEU A 4 -54.70 -6.04 59.02
N ILE A 5 -54.22 -6.11 57.76
CA ILE A 5 -54.11 -7.32 57.00
C ILE A 5 -52.66 -7.78 57.10
N SER A 6 -52.44 -8.88 57.87
CA SER A 6 -51.17 -9.58 57.96
C SER A 6 -50.96 -10.42 56.70
N ILE A 7 -49.96 -10.10 55.90
CA ILE A 7 -49.52 -10.91 54.78
C ILE A 7 -48.38 -11.82 55.26
N LEU A 8 -48.66 -13.12 55.33
CA LEU A 8 -47.67 -14.17 55.54
C LEU A 8 -46.90 -14.41 54.23
N ILE A 9 -45.60 -14.18 54.22
CA ILE A 9 -44.70 -14.50 53.11
C ILE A 9 -44.09 -15.89 53.38
N PRO A 10 -44.25 -16.89 52.52
CA PRO A 10 -43.58 -18.16 52.69
C PRO A 10 -42.11 -18.03 52.24
N ILE A 11 -41.21 -18.42 53.12
CA ILE A 11 -39.80 -18.57 52.87
C ILE A 11 -39.58 -19.81 52.00
N PHE A 12 -39.27 -19.60 50.70
CA PHE A 12 -38.77 -20.69 49.85
C PHE A 12 -37.26 -20.86 50.06
N LEU A 13 -36.89 -21.99 50.65
CA LEU A 13 -35.51 -22.44 50.81
C LEU A 13 -35.05 -22.96 49.44
N VAL A 14 -34.27 -22.18 48.70
CA VAL A 14 -33.63 -22.63 47.47
C VAL A 14 -32.33 -23.32 47.81
N ALA A 15 -32.31 -24.65 47.72
CA ALA A 15 -31.12 -25.44 47.81
C ALA A 15 -30.24 -25.22 46.56
N ALA A 16 -29.14 -24.47 46.70
CA ALA A 16 -28.16 -24.31 45.65
C ALA A 16 -27.34 -25.60 45.46
N ALA A 17 -27.69 -26.39 44.46
CA ALA A 17 -26.85 -27.49 44.01
C ALA A 17 -25.57 -26.97 43.33
N LEU A 18 -24.47 -27.07 44.00
CA LEU A 18 -23.14 -26.77 43.44
C LEU A 18 -22.81 -27.83 42.37
N ARG A 19 -23.01 -27.47 41.09
CA ARG A 19 -22.53 -28.30 40.00
C ARG A 19 -21.02 -28.02 39.79
N LEU A 20 -20.23 -29.00 40.15
CA LEU A 20 -18.80 -29.06 39.82
C LEU A 20 -18.70 -29.24 38.30
N ALA A 21 -18.46 -28.15 37.57
CA ALA A 21 -18.20 -28.20 36.15
C ALA A 21 -16.82 -28.81 35.94
N ALA A 22 -16.78 -30.03 35.41
CA ALA A 22 -15.55 -30.65 34.95
C ALA A 22 -14.99 -29.75 33.81
N GLN A 23 -13.80 -29.23 34.02
CA GLN A 23 -13.07 -28.50 32.99
C GLN A 23 -12.70 -29.48 31.87
N ALA A 24 -13.19 -29.23 30.67
CA ALA A 24 -12.77 -29.94 29.46
C ALA A 24 -11.26 -29.65 29.23
N PRO A 25 -10.50 -30.66 28.73
CA PRO A 25 -9.10 -30.41 28.38
C PRO A 25 -8.97 -29.31 27.35
N LEU A 26 -8.05 -28.38 27.58
CA LEU A 26 -7.69 -27.31 26.66
C LEU A 26 -7.33 -27.92 25.30
N SER A 27 -8.08 -27.53 24.25
CA SER A 27 -7.72 -27.83 22.87
C SER A 27 -6.33 -27.28 22.56
N PRO A 28 -5.50 -27.96 21.75
CA PRO A 28 -4.19 -27.43 21.41
C PRO A 28 -4.32 -26.08 20.72
N GLU A 29 -3.46 -25.17 21.14
CA GLU A 29 -3.33 -23.76 20.75
C GLU A 29 -3.74 -23.48 19.30
N GLN A 30 -4.81 -22.72 19.15
CA GLN A 30 -4.98 -21.96 17.92
C GLN A 30 -3.86 -20.90 17.90
N PRO A 31 -3.05 -20.85 16.82
CA PRO A 31 -2.03 -19.82 16.72
C PRO A 31 -2.70 -18.44 16.73
N CYS A 32 -2.21 -17.59 17.64
CA CYS A 32 -2.65 -16.20 17.76
C CYS A 32 -2.55 -15.50 16.40
N PRO A 33 -3.49 -14.58 16.05
CA PRO A 33 -3.46 -13.82 14.77
C PRO A 33 -2.20 -12.95 14.56
N MET A 34 -1.30 -12.88 15.52
CA MET A 34 -0.05 -12.10 15.44
C MET A 34 1.06 -12.77 14.61
N HIS A 35 0.84 -13.94 14.00
CA HIS A 35 1.81 -14.59 13.11
C HIS A 35 1.66 -14.23 11.62
N ALA A 36 0.77 -13.30 11.27
CA ALA A 36 0.67 -12.78 9.91
C ALA A 36 1.82 -11.82 9.52
N SER A 37 2.74 -11.52 10.45
CA SER A 37 3.80 -10.51 10.26
C SER A 37 5.09 -11.03 9.62
N HIS A 38 5.14 -12.28 9.18
CA HIS A 38 6.30 -12.88 8.48
C HIS A 38 5.86 -13.65 7.24
N MET A 39 5.11 -13.00 6.37
CA MET A 39 5.18 -13.41 4.96
C MET A 39 6.61 -13.10 4.54
N GLY A 40 7.35 -14.12 4.07
CA GLY A 40 8.71 -13.91 3.59
C GLY A 40 8.72 -12.83 2.51
N ALA A 41 9.84 -12.13 2.33
CA ALA A 41 10.00 -11.08 1.32
C ALA A 41 9.48 -11.52 -0.07
N ASP A 42 9.71 -12.78 -0.43
CA ASP A 42 9.25 -13.37 -1.70
C ASP A 42 7.71 -13.43 -1.81
N ALA A 43 6.99 -13.72 -0.72
CA ALA A 43 5.52 -13.77 -0.73
C ALA A 43 4.92 -12.35 -0.82
N HIS A 44 5.53 -11.36 -0.16
CA HIS A 44 5.12 -9.97 -0.28
C HIS A 44 5.35 -9.45 -1.70
N HIS A 45 6.51 -9.72 -2.28
CA HIS A 45 6.84 -9.33 -3.65
C HIS A 45 5.84 -9.92 -4.68
N ALA A 46 5.50 -11.20 -4.57
CA ALA A 46 4.51 -11.83 -5.44
C ALA A 46 3.10 -11.18 -5.32
N ILE A 47 2.72 -10.67 -4.14
CA ILE A 47 1.48 -9.93 -3.96
C ILE A 47 1.54 -8.57 -4.66
N VAL A 48 2.63 -7.84 -4.49
CA VAL A 48 2.86 -6.54 -5.16
C VAL A 48 2.80 -6.69 -6.68
N GLU A 49 3.46 -7.72 -7.22
CA GLU A 49 3.40 -8.04 -8.65
C GLU A 49 1.98 -8.35 -9.13
N SER A 50 1.26 -9.23 -8.42
CA SER A 50 -0.12 -9.60 -8.78
C SER A 50 -1.09 -8.42 -8.72
N HIS A 51 -1.00 -7.59 -7.67
CA HIS A 51 -1.81 -6.36 -7.56
C HIS A 51 -1.40 -5.35 -8.63
N GLY A 52 -0.09 -5.27 -8.92
CA GLY A 52 0.47 -4.42 -9.95
C GLY A 52 -0.08 -4.77 -11.32
N ASP A 53 -0.01 -6.01 -11.76
CA ASP A 53 -0.54 -6.48 -13.06
C ASP A 53 -2.01 -6.09 -13.24
N HIS A 54 -2.80 -6.27 -12.17
CA HIS A 54 -4.22 -5.91 -12.20
C HIS A 54 -4.45 -4.39 -12.28
N ALA A 55 -3.70 -3.61 -11.50
CA ALA A 55 -3.85 -2.16 -11.41
C ALA A 55 -3.27 -1.42 -12.63
N MET A 56 -2.20 -1.95 -13.21
CA MET A 56 -1.50 -1.34 -14.35
C MET A 56 -2.10 -1.75 -15.70
N GLY A 57 -2.69 -2.98 -15.79
CA GLY A 57 -3.27 -3.51 -17.02
C GLY A 57 -2.24 -4.10 -18.00
N PHE A 58 -1.03 -4.39 -17.52
CA PHE A 58 0.02 -5.10 -18.26
C PHE A 58 0.86 -5.96 -17.30
N PRO A 59 1.44 -7.08 -17.78
CA PRO A 59 2.17 -8.01 -16.93
C PRO A 59 3.56 -7.48 -16.59
N HIS A 60 3.95 -7.60 -15.30
CA HIS A 60 5.25 -7.16 -14.78
C HIS A 60 6.42 -7.90 -15.42
N ASP A 61 6.27 -9.20 -15.73
CA ASP A 61 7.31 -10.04 -16.33
C ASP A 61 7.69 -9.64 -17.77
N LYS A 62 6.86 -8.82 -18.43
CA LYS A 62 7.10 -8.27 -19.77
C LYS A 62 7.54 -6.81 -19.78
N THR A 63 7.70 -6.24 -18.61
CA THR A 63 8.02 -4.82 -18.47
C THR A 63 9.18 -4.62 -17.50
N THR A 64 9.85 -3.49 -17.62
CA THR A 64 10.89 -3.07 -16.69
C THR A 64 10.49 -1.73 -16.08
N HIS A 65 10.55 -1.66 -14.74
CA HIS A 65 10.26 -0.44 -13.98
C HIS A 65 11.57 0.15 -13.48
N HIS A 66 11.67 1.46 -13.55
CA HIS A 66 12.73 2.24 -12.93
C HIS A 66 12.14 3.40 -12.13
N PHE A 67 12.63 3.55 -10.91
CA PHE A 67 12.35 4.69 -10.04
C PHE A 67 13.66 5.40 -9.74
N ARG A 68 13.80 6.62 -10.23
CA ARG A 68 15.07 7.34 -10.12
C ARG A 68 14.92 8.59 -9.28
N LEU A 69 15.86 8.78 -8.34
CA LEU A 69 15.95 10.00 -7.56
C LEU A 69 16.78 11.04 -8.33
N ALA A 70 16.36 12.30 -8.22
CA ALA A 70 17.09 13.46 -8.74
C ALA A 70 17.08 14.58 -7.68
N GLU A 71 18.01 15.52 -7.77
CA GLU A 71 18.07 16.66 -6.84
C GLU A 71 16.79 17.48 -6.80
N SER A 72 16.09 17.59 -7.92
CA SER A 72 14.81 18.30 -8.03
C SER A 72 13.57 17.42 -7.77
N GLY A 73 13.75 16.12 -7.48
CA GLY A 73 12.64 15.16 -7.31
C GLY A 73 13.00 13.77 -7.82
N GLY A 74 12.51 13.40 -9.02
CA GLY A 74 12.83 12.14 -9.64
C GLY A 74 11.90 11.71 -10.75
N SER A 75 11.88 10.41 -11.07
CA SER A 75 11.03 9.89 -12.14
C SER A 75 10.57 8.45 -11.90
N ILE A 76 9.45 8.12 -12.52
CA ILE A 76 8.95 6.76 -12.71
C ILE A 76 9.02 6.48 -14.21
N GLU A 77 9.70 5.42 -14.62
CA GLU A 77 9.79 5.01 -16.00
C GLU A 77 9.41 3.53 -16.12
N VAL A 78 8.57 3.21 -17.08
CA VAL A 78 8.21 1.83 -17.42
C VAL A 78 8.39 1.63 -18.91
N THR A 79 9.05 0.53 -19.26
CA THR A 79 9.29 0.12 -20.65
C THR A 79 8.91 -1.33 -20.87
N ALA A 80 8.42 -1.66 -22.06
CA ALA A 80 8.27 -3.04 -22.48
C ALA A 80 9.63 -3.66 -22.77
N ASN A 81 9.84 -4.93 -22.36
CA ASN A 81 11.08 -5.65 -22.57
C ASN A 81 11.32 -5.97 -24.06
N ASP A 82 10.24 -6.14 -24.83
CA ASP A 82 10.29 -6.25 -26.29
C ASP A 82 9.81 -4.97 -26.96
N ALA A 83 10.70 -4.32 -27.70
CA ALA A 83 10.39 -3.08 -28.45
C ALA A 83 9.31 -3.26 -29.53
N LYS A 84 8.94 -4.51 -29.86
CA LYS A 84 7.89 -4.83 -30.83
C LYS A 84 6.55 -5.12 -30.17
N ASP A 85 6.49 -5.21 -28.85
CA ASP A 85 5.26 -5.45 -28.10
C ASP A 85 4.41 -4.17 -28.00
N SER A 86 3.81 -3.80 -29.12
CA SER A 86 2.99 -2.58 -29.20
C SER A 86 1.83 -2.58 -28.24
N VAL A 87 1.27 -3.75 -27.87
CA VAL A 87 0.14 -3.87 -26.95
C VAL A 87 0.55 -3.41 -25.54
N ASN A 88 1.66 -3.94 -25.03
CA ASN A 88 2.16 -3.54 -23.72
C ASN A 88 2.71 -2.11 -23.72
N ILE A 89 3.36 -1.66 -24.81
CA ILE A 89 3.83 -0.28 -24.96
C ILE A 89 2.66 0.72 -24.86
N ASP A 90 1.53 0.46 -25.53
CA ASP A 90 0.36 1.31 -25.49
C ASP A 90 -0.33 1.29 -24.12
N ALA A 91 -0.40 0.11 -23.47
CA ALA A 91 -0.93 -0.02 -22.11
C ALA A 91 -0.06 0.77 -21.09
N ILE A 92 1.27 0.65 -21.15
CA ILE A 92 2.21 1.41 -20.32
C ILE A 92 2.00 2.90 -20.48
N ARG A 93 1.91 3.39 -21.73
CA ARG A 93 1.72 4.81 -22.02
C ARG A 93 0.42 5.34 -21.44
N THR A 94 -0.67 4.58 -21.64
CA THR A 94 -1.99 4.92 -21.11
C THR A 94 -1.97 4.98 -19.58
N HIS A 95 -1.35 3.99 -18.95
CA HIS A 95 -1.23 3.92 -17.50
C HIS A 95 -0.42 5.10 -16.93
N LEU A 96 0.78 5.37 -17.46
CA LEU A 96 1.64 6.43 -16.94
C LEU A 96 1.07 7.83 -17.19
N GLU A 97 0.37 8.05 -18.30
CA GLU A 97 -0.38 9.28 -18.50
C GLU A 97 -1.48 9.46 -17.46
N HIS A 98 -2.20 8.36 -17.13
CA HIS A 98 -3.19 8.36 -16.05
C HIS A 98 -2.55 8.64 -14.68
N ILE A 99 -1.44 7.97 -14.36
CA ILE A 99 -0.69 8.18 -13.10
C ILE A 99 -0.25 9.64 -12.95
N SER A 100 0.28 10.25 -14.02
CA SER A 100 0.67 11.66 -13.99
C SER A 100 -0.50 12.58 -13.62
N LYS A 101 -1.68 12.34 -14.18
CA LYS A 101 -2.91 13.11 -13.89
C LYS A 101 -3.44 12.84 -12.47
N ALA A 102 -3.48 11.56 -12.05
CA ALA A 102 -3.94 11.15 -10.73
C ALA A 102 -3.08 11.79 -9.63
N PHE A 103 -1.75 11.67 -9.73
CA PHE A 103 -0.82 12.24 -8.75
C PHE A 103 -0.89 13.77 -8.72
N SER A 104 -1.02 14.42 -9.87
CA SER A 104 -1.25 15.87 -9.92
C SER A 104 -2.51 16.31 -9.19
N SER A 105 -3.56 15.47 -9.17
CA SER A 105 -4.79 15.73 -8.41
C SER A 105 -4.68 15.36 -6.93
N GLY A 106 -3.59 14.68 -6.53
CA GLY A 106 -3.38 14.15 -5.17
C GLY A 106 -4.03 12.79 -4.95
N ASP A 107 -4.34 12.06 -6.02
CA ASP A 107 -4.86 10.70 -5.95
C ASP A 107 -3.71 9.68 -6.04
N TYR A 108 -3.49 8.97 -4.95
CA TYR A 108 -2.48 7.90 -4.80
C TYR A 108 -3.14 6.54 -4.59
N SER A 109 -4.40 6.37 -5.00
CA SER A 109 -5.15 5.10 -4.84
C SER A 109 -4.47 3.92 -5.54
N THR A 110 -3.90 4.14 -6.73
CA THR A 110 -3.19 3.09 -7.47
C THR A 110 -2.01 2.50 -6.68
N PRO A 111 -1.01 3.27 -6.23
CA PRO A 111 0.07 2.69 -5.43
C PRO A 111 -0.42 2.15 -4.07
N MET A 112 -1.45 2.72 -3.47
CA MET A 112 -2.05 2.14 -2.26
C MET A 112 -2.65 0.76 -2.51
N LEU A 113 -3.28 0.53 -3.66
CA LEU A 113 -3.83 -0.77 -4.06
C LEU A 113 -2.71 -1.78 -4.32
N VAL A 114 -1.65 -1.38 -5.02
CA VAL A 114 -0.52 -2.25 -5.37
C VAL A 114 0.18 -2.75 -4.10
N HIS A 115 0.44 -1.86 -3.16
CA HIS A 115 1.24 -2.15 -1.96
C HIS A 115 0.41 -2.55 -0.72
N ASP A 116 -0.93 -2.54 -0.82
CA ASP A 116 -1.88 -2.76 0.30
C ASP A 116 -1.58 -1.87 1.52
N MET A 117 -1.01 -0.70 1.27
CA MET A 117 -0.68 0.30 2.30
C MET A 117 -0.53 1.70 1.68
N ILE A 118 -0.49 2.71 2.54
CA ILE A 118 -0.14 4.07 2.11
C ILE A 118 1.39 4.15 1.97
N PRO A 119 1.94 4.33 0.75
CA PRO A 119 3.38 4.45 0.58
C PRO A 119 3.95 5.65 1.35
N PRO A 120 5.17 5.53 1.93
CA PRO A 120 5.87 6.66 2.51
C PRO A 120 5.89 7.86 1.57
N GLY A 121 5.76 9.06 2.11
CA GLY A 121 5.71 10.31 1.32
C GLY A 121 4.36 10.62 0.68
N ALA A 122 3.53 9.64 0.31
CA ALA A 122 2.28 9.84 -0.45
C ALA A 122 1.30 10.82 0.23
N THR A 123 1.12 10.73 1.55
CA THR A 123 0.25 11.66 2.30
C THR A 123 0.76 13.10 2.22
N THR A 124 2.06 13.32 2.37
CA THR A 124 2.67 14.65 2.29
C THR A 124 2.61 15.18 0.86
N MET A 125 2.89 14.35 -0.15
CA MET A 125 2.75 14.72 -1.56
C MET A 125 1.31 15.13 -1.90
N LYS A 126 0.31 14.41 -1.38
CA LYS A 126 -1.11 14.80 -1.51
C LYS A 126 -1.40 16.17 -0.91
N LEU A 127 -0.91 16.44 0.29
CA LEU A 127 -1.12 17.72 0.98
C LEU A 127 -0.42 18.89 0.27
N LEU A 128 0.72 18.63 -0.35
CA LEU A 128 1.55 19.61 -1.04
C LEU A 128 1.45 19.53 -2.58
N LYS A 129 0.39 18.94 -3.12
CA LYS A 129 0.24 18.70 -4.56
C LYS A 129 0.45 19.94 -5.43
N GLU A 130 0.04 21.13 -4.96
CA GLU A 130 0.23 22.40 -5.66
C GLU A 130 1.70 22.86 -5.72
N LYS A 131 2.60 22.18 -5.00
CA LYS A 131 4.04 22.41 -4.97
C LYS A 131 4.83 21.39 -5.78
N ILE A 132 4.15 20.38 -6.34
CA ILE A 132 4.76 19.28 -7.07
C ILE A 132 4.29 19.32 -8.51
N HIS A 133 5.24 19.20 -9.44
CA HIS A 133 4.98 19.17 -10.87
C HIS A 133 5.18 17.74 -11.38
N PHE A 134 4.12 17.18 -11.95
CA PHE A 134 4.13 15.89 -12.60
C PHE A 134 4.03 16.09 -14.11
N LYS A 135 4.91 15.44 -14.87
CA LYS A 135 4.86 15.53 -16.32
C LYS A 135 5.09 14.17 -16.96
N TYR A 136 4.15 13.76 -17.77
CA TYR A 136 4.27 12.56 -18.58
C TYR A 136 5.11 12.82 -19.84
N HIS A 137 5.97 11.85 -20.16
CA HIS A 137 6.80 11.82 -21.35
C HIS A 137 6.70 10.46 -22.03
N VAL A 138 6.63 10.45 -23.34
CA VAL A 138 6.76 9.21 -24.13
C VAL A 138 8.26 8.89 -24.25
N VAL A 139 8.60 7.62 -24.00
CA VAL A 139 9.92 7.04 -24.33
C VAL A 139 9.75 5.94 -25.39
N ASP A 140 10.85 5.47 -25.98
CA ASP A 140 10.78 4.57 -27.16
C ASP A 140 9.87 3.36 -26.92
N ASN A 141 10.10 2.60 -25.85
CA ASN A 141 9.36 1.38 -25.56
C ASN A 141 8.33 1.55 -24.43
N GLY A 142 7.91 2.76 -24.10
CA GLY A 142 7.01 2.97 -22.97
C GLY A 142 6.77 4.42 -22.63
N GLY A 143 6.84 4.77 -21.35
CA GLY A 143 6.60 6.11 -20.83
C GLY A 143 7.40 6.43 -19.57
N GLN A 144 7.43 7.70 -19.22
CA GLN A 144 8.05 8.22 -18.01
C GLN A 144 7.19 9.32 -17.40
N VAL A 145 7.13 9.38 -16.07
CA VAL A 145 6.58 10.51 -15.32
C VAL A 145 7.71 11.17 -14.56
N SER A 146 8.07 12.42 -14.90
CA SER A 146 8.93 13.24 -14.06
C SER A 146 8.13 13.85 -12.91
N ILE A 147 8.78 13.97 -11.74
CA ILE A 147 8.21 14.48 -10.49
C ILE A 147 9.20 15.52 -9.94
N GLU A 148 8.79 16.78 -9.89
CA GLU A 148 9.70 17.86 -9.52
C GLU A 148 9.07 18.78 -8.47
N SER A 149 9.90 19.31 -7.56
CA SER A 149 9.49 20.32 -6.58
C SER A 149 10.65 21.20 -6.18
N ASN A 150 10.35 22.48 -5.91
CA ASN A 150 11.27 23.42 -5.25
C ASN A 150 10.97 23.55 -3.75
N ASP A 151 9.91 22.91 -3.24
CA ASP A 151 9.57 22.93 -1.82
C ASP A 151 10.34 21.79 -1.12
N PRO A 152 11.15 22.08 -0.08
CA PRO A 152 12.01 21.08 0.54
C PRO A 152 11.24 19.96 1.25
N ILE A 153 10.01 20.22 1.73
CA ILE A 153 9.17 19.23 2.38
C ILE A 153 8.54 18.29 1.32
N ALA A 154 8.08 18.86 0.22
CA ALA A 154 7.57 18.09 -0.90
C ALA A 154 8.68 17.24 -1.54
N LEU A 155 9.88 17.80 -1.70
CA LEU A 155 11.04 17.09 -2.23
C LEU A 155 11.44 15.88 -1.37
N ALA A 156 11.49 16.06 -0.04
CA ALA A 156 11.75 14.95 0.87
C ALA A 156 10.69 13.84 0.73
N ALA A 157 9.41 14.23 0.63
CA ALA A 157 8.31 13.29 0.46
C ALA A 157 8.38 12.54 -0.89
N ILE A 158 8.78 13.21 -1.97
CA ILE A 158 9.02 12.57 -3.29
C ILE A 158 10.14 11.52 -3.16
N HIS A 159 11.23 11.87 -2.51
CA HIS A 159 12.35 10.94 -2.33
C HIS A 159 11.95 9.74 -1.46
N ASP A 160 11.17 9.92 -0.40
CA ASP A 160 10.70 8.83 0.45
C ASP A 160 9.77 7.90 -0.35
N PHE A 161 8.88 8.46 -1.16
CA PHE A 161 8.00 7.71 -2.04
C PHE A 161 8.80 6.88 -3.07
N LEU A 162 9.75 7.48 -3.76
CA LEU A 162 10.55 6.79 -4.78
C LEU A 162 11.45 5.71 -4.18
N ARG A 163 12.09 5.95 -3.01
CA ARG A 163 12.88 4.93 -2.31
C ARG A 163 12.03 3.73 -1.91
N PHE A 164 10.82 3.99 -1.44
CA PHE A 164 9.88 2.92 -1.12
C PHE A 164 9.55 2.10 -2.38
N GLN A 165 9.23 2.75 -3.51
CA GLN A 165 8.96 2.07 -4.77
C GLN A 165 10.15 1.21 -5.22
N ILE A 166 11.38 1.73 -5.17
CA ILE A 166 12.61 0.98 -5.51
C ILE A 166 12.71 -0.29 -4.67
N THR A 167 12.49 -0.16 -3.36
CA THR A 167 12.66 -1.27 -2.41
C THR A 167 11.56 -2.31 -2.56
N ASP A 168 10.32 -1.87 -2.65
CA ASP A 168 9.15 -2.75 -2.63
C ASP A 168 8.94 -3.47 -3.97
N HIS A 169 9.26 -2.84 -5.09
CA HIS A 169 9.29 -3.47 -6.41
C HIS A 169 10.60 -4.22 -6.71
N GLY A 170 11.63 -4.09 -5.87
CA GLY A 170 12.91 -4.78 -6.06
C GLY A 170 13.65 -4.39 -7.35
N THR A 171 13.48 -3.15 -7.84
CA THR A 171 14.02 -2.74 -9.16
C THR A 171 15.55 -2.67 -9.20
N GLY A 172 16.22 -2.59 -8.04
CA GLY A 172 17.68 -2.45 -7.94
C GLY A 172 18.20 -1.06 -8.32
N ASP A 173 17.35 -0.09 -8.54
CA ASP A 173 17.75 1.30 -8.78
C ASP A 173 18.43 1.89 -7.52
N PRO A 174 19.33 2.89 -7.69
CA PRO A 174 19.99 3.53 -6.56
C PRO A 174 19.01 4.25 -5.64
N ILE A 175 19.12 3.97 -4.32
CA ILE A 175 18.27 4.62 -3.28
C ILE A 175 18.87 5.95 -2.77
N ASN A 176 20.08 6.27 -3.18
CA ASN A 176 20.76 7.52 -2.87
C ASN A 176 20.80 8.42 -4.11
N LEU A 177 20.76 9.73 -3.88
CA LEU A 177 21.12 10.68 -4.92
C LEU A 177 22.57 10.44 -5.32
N ASP A 178 22.85 10.36 -6.61
CA ASP A 178 24.22 10.38 -7.08
C ASP A 178 24.85 11.70 -6.62
N ALA A 179 25.87 11.62 -5.75
CA ALA A 179 26.68 12.78 -5.44
C ALA A 179 27.35 13.20 -6.74
N GLY A 180 26.85 14.28 -7.35
CA GLY A 180 27.33 14.78 -8.64
C GLY A 180 28.86 14.81 -8.68
N LYS A 181 29.42 14.08 -9.65
CA LYS A 181 30.87 14.13 -9.94
C LYS A 181 31.18 15.41 -10.69
#